data_d743ad94e4a946de0c33898c1582ad91
#
_entry.id   d743ad94e4a946de0c33898c1582ad91
#
_cell.length_a   1.000
_cell.length_b   1.000
_cell.length_c   1.000
_cell.angle_alpha   90.00
_cell.angle_beta   90.00
_cell.angle_gamma   90.00
#
_symmetry.space_group_name_H-M   'P 1'
#
loop_
_entity.id
_entity.type
_entity.pdbx_description
1 polymer ?
#
loop_
_entity_poly.entity_id
_entity_poly.type
_entity_poly.pdbx_seq_one_letter_code
_entity_poly.pdbx_strand_id
1 'polypeptide(L)'
;MAHPHDTSWGTEPASEVRPSKSRPPKRKAGYFLLEGLNAFAAAYYFNYQFFFLRDHFGFGNRGNLIASALHGLIYVCAAWFGGQFAQRRGYFTALRLGFGGMGLALAIGSLVSAAIGQLVVLAGWTLAMCFTWPTLEALISENETDHALSRMVGIYNVVWAGSSAVAYFAGGAIIEWLGERSIYWLPAGVHLAQLALLRSLSARSPQMPAPIKVPAPPPPHHPEEAAFHQPVRPETFLKLAWLANPFAYVAIYTVLAAIPSLARRLELSTAESGFFCSLWFFVRLGAFVFLWRWSGWHYRFRWLLAAFVALILSFATLLLAGQFWLLLLAQVAFGAAVGLIYYSSLFYSMDVGETKGEHGGFHEAAIGAGIFAGPAFGAAALQFFPRHPHSGTWAVSGLLLAGLAGMIWLRLKK
;
A
#
# COMPACT_ATOMS: atom_id res chain seq x y z
N MET A 1 -52.93 14.05 -58.92
CA MET A 1 -53.19 12.82 -58.12
C MET A 1 -51.91 12.17 -57.80
N ALA A 2 -51.39 12.34 -56.61
CA ALA A 2 -50.38 11.53 -56.00
C ALA A 2 -50.31 11.87 -54.46
N HIS A 3 -50.62 10.89 -53.64
CA HIS A 3 -50.64 10.98 -52.18
C HIS A 3 -49.23 11.08 -51.59
N PRO A 4 -48.94 11.83 -50.51
CA PRO A 4 -47.73 11.70 -49.78
C PRO A 4 -47.86 10.60 -48.70
N HIS A 5 -46.86 9.68 -48.65
CA HIS A 5 -46.69 8.66 -47.62
C HIS A 5 -46.21 9.32 -46.33
N ASP A 6 -47.01 9.18 -45.31
CA ASP A 6 -46.72 9.51 -43.91
C ASP A 6 -45.89 8.34 -43.31
N THR A 7 -44.65 8.55 -42.92
CA THR A 7 -43.82 7.59 -42.17
C THR A 7 -43.44 8.22 -40.83
N SER A 8 -44.32 8.08 -39.85
CA SER A 8 -44.04 8.35 -38.45
C SER A 8 -43.11 7.24 -37.88
N TRP A 9 -41.83 7.55 -37.74
CA TRP A 9 -40.89 6.71 -36.96
C TRP A 9 -41.11 7.00 -35.48
N GLY A 10 -41.79 6.07 -34.78
CA GLY A 10 -41.88 6.08 -33.33
C GLY A 10 -40.51 5.89 -32.71
N THR A 11 -40.01 6.90 -32.02
CA THR A 11 -38.85 6.78 -31.12
C THR A 11 -39.31 6.07 -29.87
N GLU A 12 -39.01 4.75 -29.76
CA GLU A 12 -39.08 4.06 -28.48
C GLU A 12 -38.12 4.75 -27.49
N PRO A 13 -38.53 5.04 -26.25
CA PRO A 13 -37.62 5.57 -25.27
C PRO A 13 -36.58 4.51 -24.89
N ALA A 14 -35.31 4.84 -25.05
CA ALA A 14 -34.20 3.99 -24.61
C ALA A 14 -34.41 3.58 -23.15
N SER A 15 -34.60 2.28 -22.92
CA SER A 15 -34.71 1.74 -21.59
C SER A 15 -33.42 2.03 -20.82
N GLU A 16 -33.51 2.82 -19.75
CA GLU A 16 -32.44 3.03 -18.78
C GLU A 16 -31.99 1.65 -18.26
N VAL A 17 -30.87 1.16 -18.77
CA VAL A 17 -30.20 -0.02 -18.23
C VAL A 17 -29.63 0.38 -16.87
N ARG A 18 -30.40 0.18 -15.80
CA ARG A 18 -29.90 0.30 -14.44
C ARG A 18 -28.69 -0.64 -14.28
N PRO A 19 -27.53 -0.13 -13.83
CA PRO A 19 -26.36 -0.98 -13.64
C PRO A 19 -26.71 -2.09 -12.64
N SER A 20 -26.70 -3.32 -13.12
CA SER A 20 -26.86 -4.51 -12.30
C SER A 20 -25.82 -4.51 -11.21
N LYS A 21 -26.24 -4.57 -9.93
CA LYS A 21 -25.39 -4.82 -8.77
C LYS A 21 -24.92 -6.29 -8.78
N SER A 22 -24.20 -6.70 -9.82
CA SER A 22 -23.67 -8.06 -9.90
C SER A 22 -22.62 -8.23 -8.78
N ARG A 23 -22.85 -9.22 -7.91
CA ARG A 23 -21.84 -9.65 -6.93
C ARG A 23 -20.61 -10.10 -7.71
N PRO A 24 -19.38 -9.81 -7.21
CA PRO A 24 -18.17 -10.30 -7.85
C PRO A 24 -18.28 -11.84 -8.02
N PRO A 25 -17.85 -12.40 -9.15
CA PRO A 25 -17.88 -13.83 -9.36
C PRO A 25 -17.16 -14.54 -8.22
N LYS A 26 -17.66 -15.69 -7.77
CA LYS A 26 -17.14 -16.46 -6.59
C LYS A 26 -15.62 -16.60 -6.57
N ARG A 27 -14.99 -16.59 -7.73
CA ARG A 27 -13.55 -16.66 -7.92
C ARG A 27 -12.81 -15.41 -7.44
N LYS A 28 -13.33 -14.22 -7.75
CA LYS A 28 -12.76 -12.94 -7.29
C LYS A 28 -12.85 -12.79 -5.76
N ALA A 29 -13.92 -13.30 -5.15
CA ALA A 29 -14.03 -13.38 -3.69
C ALA A 29 -12.88 -14.20 -3.06
N GLY A 30 -12.43 -15.29 -3.73
CA GLY A 30 -11.27 -16.05 -3.31
C GLY A 30 -9.95 -15.25 -3.38
N TYR A 31 -9.79 -14.40 -4.40
CA TYR A 31 -8.61 -13.54 -4.51
C TYR A 31 -8.60 -12.42 -3.47
N PHE A 32 -9.76 -11.83 -3.16
CA PHE A 32 -9.89 -10.87 -2.06
C PHE A 32 -9.61 -11.52 -0.70
N LEU A 33 -10.03 -12.78 -0.49
CA LEU A 33 -9.69 -13.50 0.73
C LEU A 33 -8.17 -13.77 0.83
N LEU A 34 -7.53 -14.18 -0.28
CA LEU A 34 -6.07 -14.32 -0.32
C LEU A 34 -5.36 -13.01 0.02
N GLU A 35 -5.84 -11.88 -0.53
CA GLU A 35 -5.28 -10.56 -0.24
C GLU A 35 -5.47 -10.16 1.22
N GLY A 36 -6.68 -10.33 1.77
CA GLY A 36 -6.95 -10.00 3.17
C GLY A 36 -6.06 -10.80 4.13
N LEU A 37 -5.90 -12.11 3.89
CA LEU A 37 -4.99 -12.96 4.65
C LEU A 37 -3.52 -12.55 4.48
N ASN A 38 -3.11 -12.19 3.26
CA ASN A 38 -1.76 -11.72 2.98
C ASN A 38 -1.44 -10.42 3.71
N ALA A 39 -2.33 -9.44 3.60
CA ALA A 39 -2.20 -8.15 4.25
C ALA A 39 -2.20 -8.27 5.78
N PHE A 40 -3.04 -9.16 6.34
CA PHE A 40 -3.04 -9.46 7.78
C PHE A 40 -1.71 -10.06 8.22
N ALA A 41 -1.25 -11.14 7.57
CA ALA A 41 -0.03 -11.83 7.94
C ALA A 41 1.21 -10.93 7.79
N ALA A 42 1.28 -10.18 6.69
CA ALA A 42 2.36 -9.25 6.43
C ALA A 42 2.40 -8.10 7.45
N ALA A 43 1.26 -7.47 7.73
CA ALA A 43 1.20 -6.37 8.69
C ALA A 43 1.48 -6.85 10.12
N TYR A 44 0.98 -8.04 10.51
CA TYR A 44 1.26 -8.62 11.82
C TYR A 44 2.75 -8.86 12.01
N TYR A 45 3.41 -9.58 11.09
CA TYR A 45 4.84 -9.83 11.18
C TYR A 45 5.64 -8.54 11.12
N PHE A 46 5.46 -7.73 10.07
CA PHE A 46 6.32 -6.57 9.80
C PHE A 46 6.24 -5.50 10.88
N ASN A 47 5.05 -5.19 11.41
CA ASN A 47 4.90 -4.14 12.41
C ASN A 47 5.45 -4.56 13.78
N TYR A 48 5.28 -5.83 14.15
CA TYR A 48 5.69 -6.31 15.47
C TYR A 48 7.11 -6.85 15.53
N GLN A 49 7.76 -7.11 14.40
CA GLN A 49 9.17 -7.48 14.39
C GLN A 49 10.07 -6.39 14.98
N PHE A 50 9.72 -5.11 14.87
CA PHE A 50 10.48 -4.02 15.46
C PHE A 50 10.43 -4.02 16.99
N PHE A 51 9.32 -4.44 17.57
CA PHE A 51 9.21 -4.72 19.01
C PHE A 51 10.07 -5.91 19.39
N PHE A 52 9.98 -7.02 18.66
CA PHE A 52 10.80 -8.20 18.87
C PHE A 52 12.31 -7.91 18.78
N LEU A 53 12.74 -7.14 17.77
CA LEU A 53 14.14 -6.74 17.64
C LEU A 53 14.60 -5.85 18.80
N ARG A 54 13.75 -4.96 19.28
CA ARG A 54 14.01 -4.14 20.46
C ARG A 54 14.19 -4.99 21.71
N ASP A 55 13.25 -5.87 21.97
CA ASP A 55 13.12 -6.57 23.26
C ASP A 55 14.15 -7.72 23.39
N HIS A 56 14.47 -8.39 22.29
CA HIS A 56 15.44 -9.52 22.29
C HIS A 56 16.88 -9.10 21.98
N PHE A 57 17.07 -8.06 21.15
CA PHE A 57 18.42 -7.71 20.67
C PHE A 57 18.81 -6.27 21.00
N GLY A 58 17.99 -5.54 21.77
CA GLY A 58 18.29 -4.18 22.20
C GLY A 58 18.30 -3.15 21.04
N PHE A 59 17.59 -3.41 19.94
CA PHE A 59 17.52 -2.47 18.82
C PHE A 59 16.83 -1.17 19.28
N GLY A 60 17.58 -0.06 19.19
CA GLY A 60 16.99 1.28 19.27
C GLY A 60 16.47 1.75 17.92
N ASN A 61 16.09 3.03 17.83
CA ASN A 61 15.59 3.64 16.59
C ASN A 61 16.52 3.38 15.40
N ARG A 62 17.85 3.52 15.57
CA ARG A 62 18.81 3.30 14.49
C ARG A 62 18.76 1.85 13.98
N GLY A 63 18.75 0.86 14.88
CA GLY A 63 18.69 -0.55 14.49
C GLY A 63 17.41 -0.90 13.74
N ASN A 64 16.27 -0.45 14.24
CA ASN A 64 14.99 -0.64 13.59
C ASN A 64 14.89 0.07 12.23
N LEU A 65 15.45 1.27 12.10
CA LEU A 65 15.52 1.98 10.82
C LEU A 65 16.42 1.24 9.82
N ILE A 66 17.55 0.65 10.26
CA ILE A 66 18.39 -0.20 9.40
C ILE A 66 17.62 -1.44 8.92
N ALA A 67 16.87 -2.11 9.81
CA ALA A 67 16.04 -3.25 9.43
C ALA A 67 14.95 -2.85 8.43
N SER A 68 14.29 -1.70 8.64
CA SER A 68 13.30 -1.16 7.71
C SER A 68 13.94 -0.76 6.37
N ALA A 69 15.12 -0.15 6.36
CA ALA A 69 15.86 0.18 5.15
C ALA A 69 16.27 -1.08 4.37
N LEU A 70 16.72 -2.14 5.04
CA LEU A 70 17.02 -3.42 4.42
C LEU A 70 15.79 -4.00 3.71
N HIS A 71 14.63 -3.99 4.38
CA HIS A 71 13.37 -4.38 3.76
C HIS A 71 13.10 -3.56 2.49
N GLY A 72 13.19 -2.23 2.57
CA GLY A 72 12.94 -1.34 1.43
C GLY A 72 13.90 -1.56 0.26
N LEU A 73 15.20 -1.75 0.53
CA LEU A 73 16.21 -2.01 -0.49
C LEU A 73 15.91 -3.30 -1.27
N ILE A 74 15.55 -4.36 -0.55
CA ILE A 74 15.19 -5.64 -1.19
C ILE A 74 13.90 -5.48 -1.99
N TYR A 75 12.91 -4.75 -1.44
CA TYR A 75 11.64 -4.51 -2.10
C TYR A 75 11.81 -3.76 -3.44
N VAL A 76 12.60 -2.68 -3.48
CA VAL A 76 12.90 -1.95 -4.74
C VAL A 76 13.41 -2.89 -5.82
N CYS A 77 14.37 -3.75 -5.46
CA CYS A 77 14.99 -4.66 -6.42
C CYS A 77 14.07 -5.82 -6.82
N ALA A 78 13.36 -6.41 -5.84
CA ALA A 78 12.65 -7.66 -6.02
C ALA A 78 11.22 -7.50 -6.55
N ALA A 79 10.53 -6.39 -6.25
CA ALA A 79 9.14 -6.19 -6.69
C ALA A 79 9.01 -6.16 -8.22
N TRP A 80 9.94 -5.51 -8.90
CA TRP A 80 10.03 -5.51 -10.36
C TRP A 80 10.17 -6.93 -10.94
N PHE A 81 11.11 -7.71 -10.39
CA PHE A 81 11.32 -9.10 -10.85
C PHE A 81 10.13 -10.01 -10.51
N GLY A 82 9.50 -9.82 -9.35
CA GLY A 82 8.32 -10.58 -8.94
C GLY A 82 7.15 -10.42 -9.89
N GLY A 83 6.84 -9.20 -10.31
CA GLY A 83 5.81 -8.92 -11.30
C GLY A 83 6.10 -9.53 -12.67
N GLN A 84 7.34 -9.40 -13.18
CA GLN A 84 7.75 -10.03 -14.44
C GLN A 84 7.72 -11.57 -14.37
N PHE A 85 8.15 -12.14 -13.25
CA PHE A 85 8.08 -13.58 -13.03
C PHE A 85 6.64 -14.08 -13.08
N ALA A 86 5.72 -13.39 -12.41
CA ALA A 86 4.31 -13.73 -12.39
C ALA A 86 3.70 -13.72 -13.82
N GLN A 87 4.06 -12.72 -14.63
CA GLN A 87 3.61 -12.65 -16.03
C GLN A 87 4.17 -13.80 -16.89
N ARG A 88 5.45 -14.19 -16.69
CA ARG A 88 6.12 -15.20 -17.49
C ARG A 88 5.81 -16.63 -17.06
N ARG A 89 5.70 -16.90 -15.78
CA ARG A 89 5.55 -18.23 -15.17
C ARG A 89 4.14 -18.52 -14.66
N GLY A 90 3.25 -17.53 -14.71
CA GLY A 90 1.86 -17.60 -14.28
C GLY A 90 1.65 -17.18 -12.82
N TYR A 91 0.53 -16.53 -12.59
CA TYR A 91 0.16 -15.92 -11.31
C TYR A 91 0.08 -16.93 -10.15
N PHE A 92 -0.50 -18.11 -10.40
CA PHE A 92 -0.60 -19.16 -9.37
C PHE A 92 0.78 -19.72 -8.96
N THR A 93 1.73 -19.79 -9.89
CA THR A 93 3.11 -20.20 -9.59
C THR A 93 3.82 -19.16 -8.74
N ALA A 94 3.69 -17.87 -9.07
CA ALA A 94 4.24 -16.79 -8.30
C ALA A 94 3.68 -16.76 -6.87
N LEU A 95 2.35 -16.90 -6.70
CA LEU A 95 1.72 -16.95 -5.38
C LEU A 95 2.16 -18.16 -4.55
N ARG A 96 2.34 -19.34 -5.17
CA ARG A 96 2.89 -20.51 -4.45
C ARG A 96 4.29 -20.25 -3.94
N LEU A 97 5.14 -19.65 -4.78
CA LEU A 97 6.51 -19.29 -4.39
C LEU A 97 6.50 -18.22 -3.28
N GLY A 98 5.65 -17.19 -3.41
CA GLY A 98 5.52 -16.12 -2.44
C GLY A 98 5.03 -16.63 -1.08
N PHE A 99 3.86 -17.26 -1.02
CA PHE A 99 3.32 -17.77 0.26
C PHE A 99 4.19 -18.87 0.87
N GLY A 100 4.71 -19.79 0.02
CA GLY A 100 5.62 -20.83 0.48
C GLY A 100 6.93 -20.27 1.02
N GLY A 101 7.52 -19.32 0.32
CA GLY A 101 8.75 -18.65 0.72
C GLY A 101 8.60 -17.83 2.00
N MET A 102 7.51 -17.05 2.13
CA MET A 102 7.21 -16.31 3.36
C MET A 102 6.98 -17.26 4.54
N GLY A 103 6.18 -18.31 4.37
CA GLY A 103 5.93 -19.31 5.40
C GLY A 103 7.22 -20.01 5.85
N LEU A 104 8.09 -20.37 4.90
CA LEU A 104 9.40 -20.98 5.20
C LEU A 104 10.33 -20.01 5.94
N ALA A 105 10.43 -18.76 5.48
CA ALA A 105 11.25 -17.74 6.13
C ALA A 105 10.81 -17.52 7.58
N LEU A 106 9.50 -17.47 7.83
CA LEU A 106 8.94 -17.32 9.18
C LEU A 106 9.17 -18.56 10.03
N ALA A 107 9.04 -19.76 9.47
CA ALA A 107 9.34 -21.01 10.18
C ALA A 107 10.82 -21.07 10.61
N ILE A 108 11.74 -20.68 9.72
CA ILE A 108 13.17 -20.55 10.05
C ILE A 108 13.37 -19.46 11.11
N GLY A 109 12.70 -18.30 10.96
CA GLY A 109 12.80 -17.18 11.89
C GLY A 109 12.43 -17.52 13.32
N SER A 110 11.46 -18.42 13.50
CA SER A 110 11.06 -18.90 14.82
C SER A 110 12.16 -19.68 15.57
N LEU A 111 13.16 -20.20 14.85
CA LEU A 111 14.28 -20.99 15.38
C LEU A 111 15.56 -20.17 15.51
N VAL A 112 15.64 -19.01 14.86
CA VAL A 112 16.83 -18.17 14.84
C VAL A 112 16.89 -17.29 16.09
N SER A 113 18.02 -17.34 16.81
CA SER A 113 18.27 -16.58 18.04
C SER A 113 19.29 -15.45 17.90
N ALA A 114 19.84 -15.23 16.69
CA ALA A 114 20.85 -14.20 16.44
C ALA A 114 20.23 -13.00 15.68
N ALA A 115 20.59 -11.78 16.06
CA ALA A 115 20.10 -10.55 15.43
C ALA A 115 20.34 -10.50 13.90
N ILE A 116 21.56 -10.86 13.46
CA ILE A 116 21.90 -10.93 12.03
C ILE A 116 21.03 -11.98 11.33
N GLY A 117 20.80 -13.12 11.96
CA GLY A 117 19.93 -14.15 11.43
C GLY A 117 18.49 -13.66 11.24
N GLN A 118 17.96 -12.84 12.17
CA GLN A 118 16.65 -12.22 12.01
C GLN A 118 16.57 -11.22 10.85
N LEU A 119 17.65 -10.47 10.60
CA LEU A 119 17.75 -9.62 9.42
C LEU A 119 17.77 -10.42 8.11
N VAL A 120 18.44 -11.59 8.11
CA VAL A 120 18.42 -12.52 6.95
C VAL A 120 17.02 -13.11 6.74
N VAL A 121 16.32 -13.48 7.81
CA VAL A 121 14.91 -13.92 7.75
C VAL A 121 14.03 -12.82 7.16
N LEU A 122 14.16 -11.59 7.65
CA LEU A 122 13.45 -10.44 7.10
C LEU A 122 13.73 -10.25 5.60
N ALA A 123 14.98 -10.38 5.20
CA ALA A 123 15.41 -10.28 3.80
C ALA A 123 14.74 -11.37 2.92
N GLY A 124 14.79 -12.62 3.35
CA GLY A 124 14.17 -13.76 2.66
C GLY A 124 12.64 -13.64 2.60
N TRP A 125 12.01 -13.22 3.69
CA TRP A 125 10.57 -12.96 3.75
C TRP A 125 10.16 -11.83 2.79
N THR A 126 10.91 -10.72 2.77
CA THR A 126 10.67 -9.60 1.85
C THR A 126 10.78 -10.04 0.38
N LEU A 127 11.82 -10.80 0.06
CA LEU A 127 12.00 -11.34 -1.29
C LEU A 127 10.80 -12.19 -1.72
N ALA A 128 10.33 -13.08 -0.85
CA ALA A 128 9.17 -13.93 -1.13
C ALA A 128 7.88 -13.11 -1.26
N MET A 129 7.70 -12.08 -0.44
CA MET A 129 6.54 -11.17 -0.47
C MET A 129 6.40 -10.45 -1.81
N CYS A 130 7.49 -10.13 -2.48
CA CYS A 130 7.47 -9.46 -3.79
C CYS A 130 6.81 -10.28 -4.91
N PHE A 131 6.58 -11.58 -4.70
CA PHE A 131 5.80 -12.43 -5.62
C PHE A 131 4.30 -12.40 -5.33
N THR A 132 3.83 -11.77 -4.25
CA THR A 132 2.43 -11.83 -3.83
C THR A 132 1.63 -10.61 -4.25
N TRP A 133 1.97 -9.41 -3.81
CA TRP A 133 1.16 -8.21 -4.04
C TRP A 133 0.96 -7.86 -5.52
N PRO A 134 2.01 -7.75 -6.36
CA PRO A 134 1.80 -7.45 -7.78
C PRO A 134 0.95 -8.51 -8.48
N THR A 135 1.06 -9.76 -8.01
CA THR A 135 0.32 -10.90 -8.58
C THR A 135 -1.16 -10.89 -8.18
N LEU A 136 -1.48 -10.58 -6.92
CA LEU A 136 -2.86 -10.48 -6.43
C LEU A 136 -3.58 -9.30 -7.08
N GLU A 137 -2.92 -8.14 -7.19
CA GLU A 137 -3.45 -6.98 -7.89
C GLU A 137 -3.76 -7.29 -9.36
N ALA A 138 -2.84 -7.96 -10.06
CA ALA A 138 -3.05 -8.41 -11.43
C ALA A 138 -4.23 -9.37 -11.56
N LEU A 139 -4.36 -10.38 -10.68
CA LEU A 139 -5.49 -11.34 -10.68
C LEU A 139 -6.85 -10.68 -10.43
N ILE A 140 -6.89 -9.66 -9.57
CA ILE A 140 -8.12 -8.93 -9.26
C ILE A 140 -8.52 -8.04 -10.43
N SER A 141 -7.54 -7.46 -11.12
CA SER A 141 -7.73 -6.55 -12.25
C SER A 141 -7.97 -7.27 -13.59
N GLU A 142 -7.65 -8.56 -13.68
CA GLU A 142 -7.71 -9.33 -14.93
C GLU A 142 -9.15 -9.50 -15.44
N ASN A 143 -9.34 -9.29 -16.75
CA ASN A 143 -10.62 -9.43 -17.47
C ASN A 143 -11.74 -8.51 -16.96
N GLU A 144 -11.41 -7.36 -16.37
CA GLU A 144 -12.37 -6.35 -15.97
C GLU A 144 -12.52 -5.25 -17.04
N THR A 145 -13.75 -4.77 -17.23
CA THR A 145 -14.02 -3.53 -17.96
C THR A 145 -13.54 -2.33 -17.15
N ASP A 146 -13.28 -1.19 -17.78
CA ASP A 146 -12.76 -0.01 -17.08
C ASP A 146 -13.63 0.43 -15.89
N HIS A 147 -14.94 0.41 -16.02
CA HIS A 147 -15.87 0.70 -14.93
C HIS A 147 -15.81 -0.36 -13.79
N ALA A 148 -15.71 -1.63 -14.14
CA ALA A 148 -15.60 -2.72 -13.15
C ALA A 148 -14.21 -2.73 -12.49
N LEU A 149 -13.16 -2.37 -13.22
CA LEU A 149 -11.79 -2.28 -12.72
C LEU A 149 -11.68 -1.28 -11.56
N SER A 150 -12.19 -0.06 -11.71
CA SER A 150 -12.18 0.96 -10.64
C SER A 150 -12.86 0.43 -9.36
N ARG A 151 -13.97 -0.30 -9.51
CA ARG A 151 -14.66 -0.93 -8.38
C ARG A 151 -13.83 -2.04 -7.75
N MET A 152 -13.20 -2.92 -8.55
CA MET A 152 -12.38 -4.02 -8.03
C MET A 152 -11.16 -3.50 -7.28
N VAL A 153 -10.49 -2.50 -7.80
CA VAL A 153 -9.36 -1.82 -7.14
C VAL A 153 -9.80 -1.12 -5.86
N GLY A 154 -10.97 -0.47 -5.86
CA GLY A 154 -11.55 0.11 -4.64
C GLY A 154 -11.76 -0.94 -3.54
N ILE A 155 -12.36 -2.09 -3.86
CA ILE A 155 -12.56 -3.19 -2.92
C ILE A 155 -11.21 -3.75 -2.46
N TYR A 156 -10.23 -3.93 -3.38
CA TYR A 156 -8.89 -4.39 -3.07
C TYR A 156 -8.23 -3.51 -2.00
N ASN A 157 -8.27 -2.18 -2.19
CA ASN A 157 -7.70 -1.23 -1.24
C ASN A 157 -8.37 -1.29 0.13
N VAL A 158 -9.69 -1.43 0.18
CA VAL A 158 -10.43 -1.58 1.45
C VAL A 158 -10.06 -2.88 2.14
N VAL A 159 -9.90 -3.98 1.40
CA VAL A 159 -9.53 -5.30 1.97
C VAL A 159 -8.15 -5.26 2.58
N TRP A 160 -7.11 -4.83 1.82
CA TRP A 160 -5.77 -4.84 2.35
C TRP A 160 -5.57 -3.81 3.47
N ALA A 161 -6.13 -2.61 3.35
CA ALA A 161 -6.00 -1.59 4.38
C ALA A 161 -6.75 -1.99 5.65
N GLY A 162 -7.94 -2.58 5.53
CA GLY A 162 -8.73 -3.06 6.65
C GLY A 162 -8.05 -4.23 7.37
N SER A 163 -7.57 -5.22 6.62
CA SER A 163 -6.85 -6.37 7.19
C SER A 163 -5.56 -5.94 7.89
N SER A 164 -4.80 -5.01 7.30
CA SER A 164 -3.60 -4.45 7.92
C SER A 164 -3.91 -3.66 9.19
N ALA A 165 -4.99 -2.87 9.20
CA ALA A 165 -5.43 -2.12 10.38
C ALA A 165 -5.81 -3.06 11.53
N VAL A 166 -6.58 -4.11 11.23
CA VAL A 166 -6.97 -5.13 12.22
C VAL A 166 -5.76 -5.89 12.74
N ALA A 167 -4.82 -6.29 11.86
CA ALA A 167 -3.60 -6.97 12.23
C ALA A 167 -2.75 -6.15 13.19
N TYR A 168 -2.63 -4.85 12.93
CA TYR A 168 -1.86 -3.97 13.81
C TYR A 168 -2.60 -3.68 15.11
N PHE A 169 -3.90 -3.45 15.07
CA PHE A 169 -4.72 -3.22 16.25
C PHE A 169 -4.68 -4.41 17.22
N ALA A 170 -4.98 -5.60 16.72
CA ALA A 170 -5.09 -6.80 17.56
C ALA A 170 -3.75 -7.48 17.84
N GLY A 171 -2.72 -7.21 17.01
CA GLY A 171 -1.48 -7.98 17.02
C GLY A 171 -0.71 -7.90 18.31
N GLY A 172 -0.67 -6.75 18.98
CA GLY A 172 -0.03 -6.61 20.27
C GLY A 172 -0.69 -7.48 21.36
N ALA A 173 -2.00 -7.48 21.43
CA ALA A 173 -2.76 -8.33 22.34
C ALA A 173 -2.57 -9.83 22.01
N ILE A 174 -2.49 -10.18 20.72
CA ILE A 174 -2.20 -11.55 20.29
C ILE A 174 -0.81 -11.98 20.78
N ILE A 175 0.19 -11.10 20.69
CA ILE A 175 1.55 -11.37 21.17
C ILE A 175 1.58 -11.55 22.67
N GLU A 176 0.91 -10.72 23.45
CA GLU A 176 0.83 -10.84 24.90
C GLU A 176 0.12 -12.12 25.33
N TRP A 177 -0.91 -12.55 24.57
CA TRP A 177 -1.67 -13.77 24.88
C TRP A 177 -0.98 -15.06 24.42
N LEU A 178 -0.40 -15.09 23.20
CA LEU A 178 0.18 -16.28 22.57
C LEU A 178 1.70 -16.36 22.69
N GLY A 179 2.34 -15.32 23.25
CA GLY A 179 3.78 -15.18 23.36
C GLY A 179 4.41 -14.57 22.10
N GLU A 180 5.61 -14.02 22.29
CA GLU A 180 6.34 -13.23 21.27
C GLU A 180 6.66 -14.01 20.00
N ARG A 181 6.88 -15.32 20.09
CA ARG A 181 7.13 -16.17 18.90
C ARG A 181 5.91 -16.31 17.99
N SER A 182 4.72 -15.85 18.43
CA SER A 182 3.52 -15.80 17.59
C SER A 182 3.69 -14.92 16.35
N ILE A 183 4.63 -13.95 16.36
CA ILE A 183 4.98 -13.14 15.19
C ILE A 183 5.47 -13.99 14.00
N TYR A 184 5.95 -15.20 14.26
CA TYR A 184 6.42 -16.15 13.25
C TYR A 184 5.38 -17.21 12.92
N TRP A 185 4.94 -17.99 13.91
CA TRP A 185 4.12 -19.17 13.64
C TRP A 185 2.68 -18.84 13.21
N LEU A 186 2.10 -17.73 13.71
CA LEU A 186 0.75 -17.34 13.30
C LEU A 186 0.69 -16.93 11.81
N PRO A 187 1.52 -16.00 11.31
CA PRO A 187 1.52 -15.68 9.89
C PRO A 187 2.03 -16.84 9.03
N ALA A 188 2.94 -17.70 9.51
CA ALA A 188 3.31 -18.92 8.80
C ALA A 188 2.10 -19.86 8.60
N GLY A 189 1.26 -20.04 9.65
CA GLY A 189 0.00 -20.77 9.56
C GLY A 189 -0.99 -20.15 8.58
N VAL A 190 -1.09 -18.80 8.54
CA VAL A 190 -1.89 -18.09 7.55
C VAL A 190 -1.39 -18.36 6.13
N HIS A 191 -0.08 -18.35 5.89
CA HIS A 191 0.48 -18.67 4.57
C HIS A 191 0.22 -20.12 4.15
N LEU A 192 0.20 -21.09 5.08
CA LEU A 192 -0.21 -22.46 4.79
C LEU A 192 -1.69 -22.53 4.40
N ALA A 193 -2.56 -21.80 5.10
CA ALA A 193 -3.97 -21.72 4.72
C ALA A 193 -4.16 -21.07 3.34
N GLN A 194 -3.36 -20.05 3.00
CA GLN A 194 -3.36 -19.44 1.66
C GLN A 194 -2.91 -20.41 0.58
N LEU A 195 -1.89 -21.25 0.84
CA LEU A 195 -1.47 -22.30 -0.10
C LEU A 195 -2.58 -23.34 -0.33
N ALA A 196 -3.30 -23.73 0.72
CA ALA A 196 -4.45 -24.64 0.62
C ALA A 196 -5.60 -24.00 -0.20
N LEU A 197 -5.93 -22.73 0.10
CA LEU A 197 -6.93 -21.98 -0.67
C LEU A 197 -6.51 -21.82 -2.14
N LEU A 198 -5.25 -21.50 -2.39
CA LEU A 198 -4.71 -21.36 -3.75
C LEU A 198 -4.81 -22.65 -4.55
N ARG A 199 -4.58 -23.82 -3.93
CA ARG A 199 -4.81 -25.13 -4.57
C ARG A 199 -6.26 -25.30 -5.03
N SER A 200 -7.22 -24.93 -4.16
CA SER A 200 -8.64 -25.04 -4.50
C SER A 200 -9.06 -24.09 -5.62
N LEU A 201 -8.48 -22.89 -5.67
CA LEU A 201 -8.74 -21.90 -6.72
C LEU A 201 -8.09 -22.32 -8.05
N SER A 202 -6.87 -22.86 -8.02
CA SER A 202 -6.15 -23.31 -9.22
C SER A 202 -6.80 -24.53 -9.88
N ALA A 203 -7.31 -25.48 -9.10
CA ALA A 203 -8.02 -26.66 -9.64
C ALA A 203 -9.29 -26.30 -10.43
N ARG A 204 -9.89 -25.14 -10.13
CA ARG A 204 -11.08 -24.62 -10.82
C ARG A 204 -10.75 -23.69 -11.99
N SER A 205 -9.47 -23.48 -12.29
CA SER A 205 -9.02 -22.58 -13.35
C SER A 205 -8.55 -23.40 -14.54
N PRO A 206 -9.15 -23.27 -15.74
CA PRO A 206 -8.48 -23.66 -16.96
C PRO A 206 -7.14 -22.93 -17.02
N GLN A 207 -6.07 -23.63 -17.39
CA GLN A 207 -4.79 -22.98 -17.70
C GLN A 207 -5.04 -22.00 -18.84
N MET A 208 -5.21 -20.72 -18.52
CA MET A 208 -5.23 -19.70 -19.57
C MET A 208 -3.81 -19.51 -20.07
N PRO A 209 -3.59 -19.51 -21.40
CA PRO A 209 -2.35 -19.05 -21.97
C PRO A 209 -2.02 -17.64 -21.46
N ALA A 210 -0.73 -17.32 -21.37
CA ALA A 210 -0.30 -15.96 -21.04
C ALA A 210 -1.04 -14.95 -21.95
N PRO A 211 -1.53 -13.82 -21.42
CA PRO A 211 -2.28 -12.86 -22.20
C PRO A 211 -1.44 -12.43 -23.41
N ILE A 212 -1.97 -12.64 -24.62
CA ILE A 212 -1.43 -12.01 -25.82
C ILE A 212 -1.55 -10.51 -25.58
N LYS A 213 -0.44 -9.77 -25.62
CA LYS A 213 -0.42 -8.31 -25.59
C LYS A 213 -1.25 -7.78 -26.77
N VAL A 214 -2.54 -7.59 -26.56
CA VAL A 214 -3.35 -6.78 -27.48
C VAL A 214 -3.07 -5.33 -27.04
N PRO A 215 -2.61 -4.45 -27.96
CA PRO A 215 -2.52 -3.03 -27.65
C PRO A 215 -3.89 -2.54 -27.18
N ALA A 216 -3.94 -1.92 -26.00
CA ALA A 216 -5.18 -1.35 -25.49
C ALA A 216 -5.65 -0.27 -26.48
N PRO A 217 -6.94 -0.21 -26.84
CA PRO A 217 -7.49 0.92 -27.55
C PRO A 217 -7.25 2.18 -26.68
N PRO A 218 -6.99 3.34 -27.31
CA PRO A 218 -6.81 4.59 -26.55
C PRO A 218 -8.03 4.79 -25.64
N PRO A 219 -7.83 5.27 -24.41
CA PRO A 219 -8.93 5.48 -23.47
C PRO A 219 -9.95 6.43 -24.09
N PRO A 220 -11.25 6.17 -23.93
CA PRO A 220 -12.25 7.12 -24.34
C PRO A 220 -12.04 8.39 -23.52
N HIS A 221 -11.69 9.48 -24.20
CA HIS A 221 -11.76 10.80 -23.59
C HIS A 221 -13.23 11.04 -23.18
N HIS A 222 -13.53 11.09 -21.90
CA HIS A 222 -14.82 11.53 -21.40
C HIS A 222 -14.89 13.06 -21.56
N PRO A 223 -15.61 13.60 -22.59
CA PRO A 223 -15.61 15.04 -22.86
C PRO A 223 -16.37 15.84 -21.80
N GLU A 224 -17.21 15.19 -20.99
CA GLU A 224 -18.12 15.90 -20.08
C GLU A 224 -17.49 16.33 -18.75
N GLU A 225 -16.44 15.65 -18.26
CA GLU A 225 -15.71 16.13 -17.07
C GLU A 225 -14.61 17.16 -17.40
N ALA A 226 -14.21 17.26 -18.66
CA ALA A 226 -13.25 18.27 -19.16
C ALA A 226 -13.81 19.70 -19.22
N ALA A 227 -15.11 19.91 -19.01
CA ALA A 227 -15.75 21.22 -19.06
C ALA A 227 -15.44 22.12 -17.85
N PHE A 228 -14.82 21.63 -16.80
CA PHE A 228 -14.25 22.51 -15.78
C PHE A 228 -12.89 23.02 -16.28
N HIS A 229 -12.79 24.30 -16.55
CA HIS A 229 -11.59 25.05 -16.93
C HIS A 229 -10.43 24.73 -15.99
N GLN A 230 -9.66 23.67 -16.28
CA GLN A 230 -8.50 23.31 -15.50
C GLN A 230 -7.26 23.85 -16.21
N PRO A 231 -6.53 24.77 -15.59
CA PRO A 231 -5.32 25.37 -16.20
C PRO A 231 -4.14 24.39 -16.28
N VAL A 232 -4.35 23.11 -15.93
CA VAL A 232 -3.27 22.11 -15.81
C VAL A 232 -3.70 20.81 -16.45
N ARG A 233 -2.80 20.24 -17.26
CA ARG A 233 -3.01 18.98 -17.97
C ARG A 233 -3.14 17.78 -17.00
N PRO A 234 -4.01 16.80 -17.27
CA PRO A 234 -4.18 15.59 -16.45
C PRO A 234 -2.87 14.84 -16.17
N GLU A 235 -1.95 14.76 -17.14
CA GLU A 235 -0.64 14.10 -17.00
C GLU A 235 0.25 14.77 -15.95
N THR A 236 0.02 16.04 -15.67
CA THR A 236 0.73 16.74 -14.59
C THR A 236 0.28 16.24 -13.23
N PHE A 237 -1.01 15.96 -13.05
CA PHE A 237 -1.53 15.39 -11.81
C PHE A 237 -1.01 13.96 -11.58
N LEU A 238 -0.91 13.15 -12.62
CA LEU A 238 -0.27 11.84 -12.56
C LEU A 238 1.18 11.96 -12.05
N LYS A 239 1.98 12.86 -12.65
CA LYS A 239 3.38 13.09 -12.23
C LYS A 239 3.50 13.63 -10.81
N LEU A 240 2.58 14.52 -10.39
CA LEU A 240 2.54 15.05 -9.03
C LEU A 240 2.21 13.95 -8.02
N ALA A 241 1.25 13.08 -8.31
CA ALA A 241 0.88 11.97 -7.44
C ALA A 241 1.97 10.89 -7.38
N TRP A 242 2.62 10.59 -8.52
CA TRP A 242 3.77 9.68 -8.56
C TRP A 242 4.98 10.22 -7.80
N LEU A 243 5.18 11.53 -7.81
CA LEU A 243 6.21 12.15 -6.98
C LEU A 243 5.83 12.10 -5.49
N ALA A 244 4.57 12.37 -5.13
CA ALA A 244 4.13 12.45 -3.74
C ALA A 244 4.11 11.07 -3.04
N ASN A 245 3.73 10.00 -3.76
CA ASN A 245 3.50 8.69 -3.18
C ASN A 245 4.75 8.07 -2.52
N PRO A 246 5.96 8.04 -3.12
CA PRO A 246 7.18 7.59 -2.46
C PRO A 246 7.46 8.30 -1.14
N PHE A 247 7.18 9.62 -1.06
CA PHE A 247 7.38 10.38 0.17
C PHE A 247 6.37 10.00 1.27
N ALA A 248 5.16 9.58 0.93
CA ALA A 248 4.26 8.99 1.91
C ALA A 248 4.88 7.71 2.51
N TYR A 249 5.50 6.87 1.69
CA TYR A 249 6.19 5.66 2.15
C TYR A 249 7.48 5.95 2.92
N VAL A 250 8.22 7.02 2.58
CA VAL A 250 9.31 7.57 3.42
C VAL A 250 8.82 7.80 4.84
N ALA A 251 7.68 8.48 5.01
CA ALA A 251 7.13 8.78 6.32
C ALA A 251 6.59 7.53 7.03
N ILE A 252 5.78 6.69 6.34
CA ILE A 252 5.17 5.48 6.90
C ILE A 252 6.23 4.56 7.50
N TYR A 253 7.23 4.17 6.73
CA TYR A 253 8.20 3.17 7.16
C TYR A 253 9.21 3.71 8.18
N THR A 254 9.45 5.01 8.19
CA THR A 254 10.20 5.66 9.28
C THR A 254 9.39 5.66 10.58
N VAL A 255 8.10 5.99 10.53
CA VAL A 255 7.22 5.95 11.71
C VAL A 255 7.13 4.53 12.25
N LEU A 256 6.85 3.52 11.41
CA LEU A 256 6.72 2.12 11.84
C LEU A 256 7.97 1.62 12.58
N ALA A 257 9.16 1.92 12.07
CA ALA A 257 10.42 1.54 12.72
C ALA A 257 10.65 2.27 14.06
N ALA A 258 10.07 3.47 14.23
CA ALA A 258 10.22 4.28 15.43
C ALA A 258 9.15 3.99 16.51
N ILE A 259 8.05 3.33 16.16
CA ILE A 259 6.93 3.05 17.09
C ILE A 259 7.37 2.34 18.37
N PRO A 260 8.26 1.32 18.38
CA PRO A 260 8.67 0.71 19.64
C PRO A 260 9.32 1.68 20.63
N SER A 261 10.02 2.69 20.15
CA SER A 261 10.60 3.74 21.00
C SER A 261 9.54 4.77 21.46
N LEU A 262 8.56 5.05 20.60
CA LEU A 262 7.41 5.86 20.98
C LEU A 262 6.59 5.16 22.08
N ALA A 263 6.31 3.89 21.92
CA ALA A 263 5.62 3.07 22.92
C ALA A 263 6.32 3.08 24.27
N ARG A 264 7.66 2.89 24.27
CA ARG A 264 8.46 2.97 25.51
C ARG A 264 8.37 4.35 26.15
N ARG A 265 8.42 5.44 25.38
CA ARG A 265 8.32 6.82 25.87
C ARG A 265 6.96 7.11 26.52
N LEU A 266 5.91 6.45 26.03
CA LEU A 266 4.54 6.55 26.54
C LEU A 266 4.20 5.49 27.60
N GLU A 267 5.16 4.64 27.95
CA GLU A 267 5.01 3.53 28.91
C GLU A 267 3.90 2.55 28.53
N LEU A 268 3.69 2.37 27.22
CA LEU A 268 2.66 1.47 26.70
C LEU A 268 3.18 0.03 26.60
N SER A 269 2.34 -0.92 26.97
CA SER A 269 2.54 -2.35 26.66
C SER A 269 2.49 -2.60 25.15
N THR A 270 2.81 -3.81 24.72
CA THR A 270 2.75 -4.17 23.28
C THR A 270 1.30 -4.13 22.77
N ALA A 271 0.33 -4.59 23.59
CA ALA A 271 -1.10 -4.52 23.26
C ALA A 271 -1.60 -3.08 23.16
N GLU A 272 -1.30 -2.25 24.18
CA GLU A 272 -1.68 -0.84 24.18
C GLU A 272 -1.04 -0.08 23.01
N SER A 273 0.20 -0.43 22.65
CA SER A 273 0.87 0.12 21.47
C SER A 273 0.14 -0.24 20.18
N GLY A 274 -0.35 -1.47 20.05
CA GLY A 274 -1.18 -1.90 18.93
C GLY A 274 -2.47 -1.09 18.84
N PHE A 275 -3.18 -0.93 19.94
CA PHE A 275 -4.43 -0.17 19.99
C PHE A 275 -4.19 1.31 19.68
N PHE A 276 -3.21 1.94 20.31
CA PHE A 276 -2.93 3.35 20.14
C PHE A 276 -2.36 3.66 18.76
N CYS A 277 -1.32 2.94 18.33
CA CYS A 277 -0.59 3.27 17.10
C CYS A 277 -1.29 2.79 15.83
N SER A 278 -2.38 2.02 15.91
CA SER A 278 -3.16 1.61 14.74
C SER A 278 -4.18 2.64 14.26
N LEU A 279 -4.44 3.70 15.02
CA LEU A 279 -5.44 4.71 14.67
C LEU A 279 -5.27 5.25 13.25
N TRP A 280 -4.05 5.59 12.85
CA TRP A 280 -3.81 6.12 11.51
C TRP A 280 -4.08 5.09 10.39
N PHE A 281 -3.98 3.78 10.65
CA PHE A 281 -4.39 2.74 9.69
C PHE A 281 -5.90 2.75 9.45
N PHE A 282 -6.70 2.88 10.52
CA PHE A 282 -8.15 2.99 10.40
C PHE A 282 -8.57 4.30 9.74
N VAL A 283 -7.89 5.42 10.04
CA VAL A 283 -8.15 6.70 9.37
C VAL A 283 -7.80 6.61 7.88
N ARG A 284 -6.70 5.96 7.51
CA ARG A 284 -6.36 5.70 6.09
C ARG A 284 -7.44 4.85 5.40
N LEU A 285 -7.91 3.80 6.04
CA LEU A 285 -9.03 3.00 5.53
C LEU A 285 -10.28 3.87 5.31
N GLY A 286 -10.64 4.68 6.32
CA GLY A 286 -11.75 5.63 6.22
C GLY A 286 -11.56 6.64 5.08
N ALA A 287 -10.34 7.15 4.89
CA ALA A 287 -9.98 8.02 3.79
C ALA A 287 -10.20 7.33 2.42
N PHE A 288 -9.81 6.06 2.25
CA PHE A 288 -10.06 5.32 1.01
C PHE A 288 -11.56 5.21 0.70
N VAL A 289 -12.36 4.86 1.70
CA VAL A 289 -13.83 4.76 1.55
C VAL A 289 -14.47 6.11 1.24
N PHE A 290 -13.99 7.19 1.86
CA PHE A 290 -14.46 8.55 1.62
C PHE A 290 -14.10 9.04 0.22
N LEU A 291 -12.84 8.90 -0.19
CA LEU A 291 -12.33 9.34 -1.50
C LEU A 291 -12.95 8.55 -2.65
N TRP A 292 -13.29 7.28 -2.42
CA TRP A 292 -14.01 6.47 -3.38
C TRP A 292 -15.42 7.00 -3.65
N ARG A 293 -16.08 7.62 -2.66
CA ARG A 293 -17.43 8.18 -2.77
C ARG A 293 -17.47 9.65 -3.16
N TRP A 294 -16.41 10.38 -2.90
CA TRP A 294 -16.36 11.81 -3.12
C TRP A 294 -15.30 12.18 -4.16
N SER A 295 -15.74 12.62 -5.34
CA SER A 295 -14.86 13.00 -6.46
C SER A 295 -14.34 14.44 -6.40
N GLY A 296 -14.79 15.25 -5.44
CA GLY A 296 -14.45 16.68 -5.34
C GLY A 296 -12.96 16.99 -5.14
N TRP A 297 -12.08 15.99 -4.97
CA TRP A 297 -10.63 16.13 -4.90
C TRP A 297 -9.93 15.93 -6.24
N HIS A 298 -10.62 15.34 -7.25
CA HIS A 298 -10.01 15.04 -8.55
C HIS A 298 -9.47 16.32 -9.19
N TYR A 299 -8.27 16.25 -9.75
CA TYR A 299 -7.59 17.32 -10.48
C TYR A 299 -7.50 18.66 -9.74
N ARG A 300 -7.54 18.65 -8.39
CA ARG A 300 -7.41 19.85 -7.56
C ARG A 300 -6.14 19.80 -6.74
N PHE A 301 -5.10 20.48 -7.21
CA PHE A 301 -3.76 20.50 -6.57
C PHE A 301 -3.79 20.86 -5.08
N ARG A 302 -4.72 21.72 -4.65
CA ARG A 302 -4.87 22.12 -3.24
C ARG A 302 -5.03 20.94 -2.28
N TRP A 303 -5.71 19.85 -2.69
CA TRP A 303 -5.92 18.69 -1.85
C TRP A 303 -4.64 17.85 -1.70
N LEU A 304 -3.92 17.64 -2.79
CA LEU A 304 -2.63 16.95 -2.75
C LEU A 304 -1.59 17.75 -1.98
N LEU A 305 -1.56 19.08 -2.17
CA LEU A 305 -0.69 19.99 -1.41
C LEU A 305 -1.01 19.95 0.08
N ALA A 306 -2.29 20.08 0.45
CA ALA A 306 -2.73 20.02 1.84
C ALA A 306 -2.38 18.69 2.50
N ALA A 307 -2.59 17.57 1.79
CA ALA A 307 -2.20 16.25 2.28
C ALA A 307 -0.68 16.13 2.48
N PHE A 308 0.12 16.66 1.57
CA PHE A 308 1.57 16.60 1.71
C PHE A 308 2.09 17.47 2.87
N VAL A 309 1.52 18.66 3.07
CA VAL A 309 1.83 19.51 4.23
C VAL A 309 1.40 18.81 5.53
N ALA A 310 0.17 18.24 5.54
CA ALA A 310 -0.31 17.47 6.70
C ALA A 310 0.58 16.26 6.99
N LEU A 311 1.10 15.57 5.95
CA LEU A 311 2.06 14.47 6.10
C LEU A 311 3.32 14.92 6.84
N ILE A 312 3.92 16.05 6.44
CA ILE A 312 5.15 16.57 7.07
C ILE A 312 4.90 16.93 8.52
N LEU A 313 3.84 17.71 8.78
CA LEU A 313 3.52 18.18 10.13
C LEU A 313 3.17 17.02 11.05
N SER A 314 2.32 16.10 10.60
CA SER A 314 1.93 14.94 11.40
C SER A 314 3.10 13.97 11.63
N PHE A 315 3.96 13.74 10.64
CA PHE A 315 5.18 12.94 10.79
C PHE A 315 6.09 13.51 11.88
N ALA A 316 6.39 14.81 11.81
CA ALA A 316 7.22 15.45 12.82
C ALA A 316 6.58 15.40 14.22
N THR A 317 5.27 15.65 14.30
CA THR A 317 4.52 15.60 15.55
C THR A 317 4.52 14.19 16.16
N LEU A 318 4.29 13.15 15.39
CA LEU A 318 4.31 11.75 15.86
C LEU A 318 5.64 11.36 16.51
N LEU A 319 6.76 11.86 15.98
CA LEU A 319 8.08 11.48 16.46
C LEU A 319 8.65 12.41 17.54
N LEU A 320 8.19 13.67 17.61
CA LEU A 320 8.73 14.69 18.51
C LEU A 320 7.82 14.99 19.70
N ALA A 321 6.49 14.91 19.55
CA ALA A 321 5.57 15.27 20.63
C ALA A 321 5.54 14.22 21.75
N GLY A 322 5.39 14.71 23.00
CA GLY A 322 5.19 13.85 24.17
C GLY A 322 3.74 13.82 24.68
N GLN A 323 2.87 14.66 24.13
CA GLN A 323 1.51 14.81 24.61
C GLN A 323 0.57 13.84 23.90
N PHE A 324 -0.17 13.05 24.67
CA PHE A 324 -1.05 12.00 24.17
C PHE A 324 -2.08 12.52 23.14
N TRP A 325 -2.78 13.60 23.44
CA TRP A 325 -3.80 14.17 22.53
C TRP A 325 -3.22 14.70 21.23
N LEU A 326 -2.02 15.27 21.29
CA LEU A 326 -1.34 15.76 20.10
C LEU A 326 -0.92 14.60 19.19
N LEU A 327 -0.51 13.47 19.78
CA LEU A 327 -0.20 12.25 19.04
C LEU A 327 -1.46 11.61 18.39
N LEU A 328 -2.61 11.62 19.06
CA LEU A 328 -3.88 11.18 18.46
C LEU A 328 -4.26 12.04 17.26
N LEU A 329 -4.21 13.38 17.42
CA LEU A 329 -4.50 14.31 16.33
C LEU A 329 -3.53 14.11 15.14
N ALA A 330 -2.24 13.94 15.46
CA ALA A 330 -1.23 13.68 14.44
C ALA A 330 -1.49 12.37 13.70
N GLN A 331 -1.95 11.30 14.37
CA GLN A 331 -2.32 10.05 13.71
C GLN A 331 -3.52 10.22 12.76
N VAL A 332 -4.51 11.00 13.15
CA VAL A 332 -5.66 11.33 12.27
C VAL A 332 -5.18 12.08 11.04
N ALA A 333 -4.39 13.13 11.21
CA ALA A 333 -3.85 13.89 10.09
C ALA A 333 -2.94 13.04 9.18
N PHE A 334 -2.08 12.20 9.79
CA PHE A 334 -1.18 11.29 9.08
C PHE A 334 -1.96 10.27 8.25
N GLY A 335 -2.95 9.59 8.85
CA GLY A 335 -3.77 8.58 8.17
C GLY A 335 -4.55 9.16 7.00
N ALA A 336 -5.15 10.35 7.16
CA ALA A 336 -5.86 11.06 6.10
C ALA A 336 -4.91 11.48 4.97
N ALA A 337 -3.72 12.03 5.32
CA ALA A 337 -2.72 12.47 4.36
C ALA A 337 -2.18 11.31 3.51
N VAL A 338 -1.71 10.23 4.14
CA VAL A 338 -1.21 9.05 3.40
C VAL A 338 -2.31 8.37 2.59
N GLY A 339 -3.56 8.41 3.11
CA GLY A 339 -4.72 7.91 2.39
C GLY A 339 -4.96 8.66 1.09
N LEU A 340 -5.00 9.98 1.11
CA LEU A 340 -5.24 10.80 -0.08
C LEU A 340 -4.07 10.70 -1.06
N ILE A 341 -2.81 10.74 -0.60
CA ILE A 341 -1.64 10.66 -1.47
C ILE A 341 -1.61 9.32 -2.21
N TYR A 342 -1.80 8.21 -1.50
CA TYR A 342 -1.83 6.88 -2.11
C TYR A 342 -2.98 6.74 -3.10
N TYR A 343 -4.19 7.12 -2.68
CA TYR A 343 -5.38 7.00 -3.53
C TYR A 343 -5.28 7.86 -4.78
N SER A 344 -4.69 9.06 -4.68
CA SER A 344 -4.39 9.92 -5.83
C SER A 344 -3.46 9.26 -6.82
N SER A 345 -2.37 8.64 -6.34
CA SER A 345 -1.41 7.94 -7.20
C SER A 345 -2.07 6.81 -7.98
N LEU A 346 -2.90 6.02 -7.31
CA LEU A 346 -3.62 4.93 -7.95
C LEU A 346 -4.68 5.44 -8.94
N PHE A 347 -5.49 6.43 -8.54
CA PHE A 347 -6.54 7.01 -9.38
C PHE A 347 -5.96 7.58 -10.68
N TYR A 348 -4.97 8.47 -10.60
CA TYR A 348 -4.39 9.08 -11.80
C TYR A 348 -3.62 8.09 -12.67
N SER A 349 -3.07 7.01 -12.09
CA SER A 349 -2.46 5.93 -12.88
C SER A 349 -3.48 5.16 -13.72
N MET A 350 -4.71 5.01 -13.24
CA MET A 350 -5.79 4.35 -13.98
C MET A 350 -6.48 5.29 -14.99
N ASP A 351 -6.60 6.59 -14.65
CA ASP A 351 -7.35 7.56 -15.44
C ASP A 351 -6.54 8.11 -16.64
N VAL A 352 -5.24 8.35 -16.43
CA VAL A 352 -4.35 9.00 -17.42
C VAL A 352 -3.31 8.03 -18.00
N GLY A 353 -3.06 6.88 -17.36
CA GLY A 353 -2.00 5.97 -17.74
C GLY A 353 -2.26 5.19 -19.03
N GLU A 354 -1.33 5.23 -19.97
CA GLU A 354 -1.45 4.58 -21.29
C GLU A 354 -1.32 3.04 -21.26
N THR A 355 -0.66 2.45 -20.24
CA THR A 355 -0.40 0.99 -20.16
C THR A 355 -0.55 0.45 -18.75
N LYS A 356 -1.55 -0.42 -18.55
CA LYS A 356 -1.92 -0.97 -17.20
C LYS A 356 -0.87 -1.86 -16.54
N GLY A 357 0.09 -2.43 -17.29
CA GLY A 357 1.07 -3.40 -16.77
C GLY A 357 2.44 -2.82 -16.41
N GLU A 358 2.93 -1.85 -17.19
CA GLU A 358 4.23 -1.20 -16.92
C GLU A 358 4.13 -0.22 -15.76
N HIS A 359 2.95 0.42 -15.59
CA HIS A 359 2.68 1.36 -14.52
C HIS A 359 2.66 0.68 -13.13
N GLY A 360 2.17 -0.56 -13.01
CA GLY A 360 2.20 -1.31 -11.75
C GLY A 360 3.63 -1.57 -11.27
N GLY A 361 4.53 -1.99 -12.16
CA GLY A 361 5.95 -2.22 -11.81
C GLY A 361 6.69 -0.95 -11.40
N PHE A 362 6.45 0.16 -12.10
CA PHE A 362 7.05 1.45 -11.76
C PHE A 362 6.48 2.00 -10.43
N HIS A 363 5.17 1.86 -10.23
CA HIS A 363 4.50 2.25 -8.99
C HIS A 363 5.08 1.52 -7.78
N GLU A 364 5.23 0.19 -7.85
CA GLU A 364 5.82 -0.62 -6.81
C GLU A 364 7.30 -0.31 -6.56
N ALA A 365 8.08 -0.07 -7.62
CA ALA A 365 9.47 0.35 -7.46
C ALA A 365 9.59 1.73 -6.78
N ALA A 366 8.72 2.67 -7.11
CA ALA A 366 8.67 3.99 -6.49
C ALA A 366 8.27 3.89 -5.00
N ILE A 367 7.29 3.04 -4.67
CA ILE A 367 6.94 2.68 -3.28
C ILE A 367 8.17 2.15 -2.55
N GLY A 368 8.85 1.15 -3.14
CA GLY A 368 10.06 0.57 -2.57
C GLY A 368 11.17 1.58 -2.31
N ALA A 369 11.37 2.52 -3.23
CA ALA A 369 12.33 3.62 -3.03
C ALA A 369 11.99 4.48 -1.81
N GLY A 370 10.70 4.75 -1.56
CA GLY A 370 10.24 5.44 -0.36
C GLY A 370 10.47 4.62 0.91
N ILE A 371 10.15 3.32 0.87
CA ILE A 371 10.37 2.38 1.98
C ILE A 371 11.85 2.34 2.39
N PHE A 372 12.75 2.40 1.42
CA PHE A 372 14.20 2.43 1.65
C PHE A 372 14.69 3.80 2.13
N ALA A 373 14.37 4.87 1.39
CA ALA A 373 15.01 6.17 1.56
C ALA A 373 14.75 6.77 2.95
N GLY A 374 13.50 6.76 3.43
CA GLY A 374 13.17 7.32 4.73
C GLY A 374 13.98 6.70 5.88
N PRO A 375 13.84 5.39 6.10
CA PRO A 375 14.62 4.70 7.13
C PRO A 375 16.14 4.80 6.94
N ALA A 376 16.66 4.75 5.71
CA ALA A 376 18.09 4.87 5.43
C ALA A 376 18.64 6.24 5.83
N PHE A 377 17.95 7.33 5.44
CA PHE A 377 18.32 8.68 5.83
C PHE A 377 18.21 8.90 7.35
N GLY A 378 17.14 8.36 7.96
CA GLY A 378 16.96 8.41 9.40
C GLY A 378 18.06 7.67 10.16
N ALA A 379 18.42 6.45 9.72
CA ALA A 379 19.48 5.67 10.33
C ALA A 379 20.87 6.33 10.16
N ALA A 380 21.15 6.84 8.97
CA ALA A 380 22.39 7.57 8.68
C ALA A 380 22.52 8.81 9.56
N ALA A 381 21.48 9.62 9.70
CA ALA A 381 21.51 10.80 10.56
C ALA A 381 21.77 10.44 12.02
N LEU A 382 21.14 9.38 12.55
CA LEU A 382 21.41 8.89 13.90
C LEU A 382 22.83 8.33 14.07
N GLN A 383 23.44 7.82 13.01
CA GLN A 383 24.84 7.36 13.00
C GLN A 383 25.82 8.53 13.04
N PHE A 384 25.62 9.55 12.19
CA PHE A 384 26.54 10.68 12.07
C PHE A 384 26.36 11.73 13.20
N PHE A 385 25.16 11.82 13.76
CA PHE A 385 24.81 12.76 14.82
C PHE A 385 24.29 12.05 16.08
N PRO A 386 25.06 11.16 16.72
CA PRO A 386 24.59 10.30 17.81
C PRO A 386 24.20 11.11 19.07
N ARG A 387 24.73 12.34 19.24
CA ARG A 387 24.41 13.23 20.36
C ARG A 387 23.02 13.87 20.23
N HIS A 388 22.40 13.80 19.06
CA HIS A 388 21.10 14.40 18.77
C HIS A 388 20.05 13.30 18.53
N PRO A 389 19.26 12.92 19.55
CA PRO A 389 18.35 11.78 19.48
C PRO A 389 17.24 11.94 18.42
N HIS A 390 16.97 13.17 18.01
CA HIS A 390 15.98 13.49 16.98
C HIS A 390 16.58 13.75 15.58
N SER A 391 17.90 13.54 15.40
CA SER A 391 18.57 13.77 14.11
C SER A 391 17.93 13.00 12.96
N GLY A 392 17.52 11.74 13.21
CA GLY A 392 16.79 10.92 12.22
C GLY A 392 15.46 11.56 11.80
N THR A 393 14.69 12.06 12.76
CA THR A 393 13.43 12.76 12.48
C THR A 393 13.64 14.02 11.64
N TRP A 394 14.63 14.82 12.00
CA TRP A 394 14.96 16.05 11.27
C TRP A 394 15.45 15.77 9.85
N ALA A 395 16.29 14.75 9.66
CA ALA A 395 16.78 14.36 8.34
C ALA A 395 15.62 13.92 7.42
N VAL A 396 14.71 13.09 7.93
CA VAL A 396 13.54 12.63 7.15
C VAL A 396 12.56 13.78 6.91
N SER A 397 12.34 14.67 7.89
CA SER A 397 11.54 15.88 7.68
C SER A 397 12.13 16.77 6.58
N GLY A 398 13.46 16.94 6.55
CA GLY A 398 14.16 17.64 5.46
C GLY A 398 13.96 16.99 4.10
N LEU A 399 14.01 15.64 4.04
CA LEU A 399 13.71 14.88 2.82
C LEU A 399 12.25 15.08 2.35
N LEU A 400 11.29 15.07 3.28
CA LEU A 400 9.89 15.35 2.97
C LEU A 400 9.69 16.81 2.49
N LEU A 401 10.38 17.79 3.08
CA LEU A 401 10.37 19.18 2.61
C LEU A 401 10.95 19.31 1.19
N ALA A 402 12.01 18.57 0.88
CA ALA A 402 12.55 18.51 -0.49
C ALA A 402 11.52 17.93 -1.48
N GLY A 403 10.77 16.91 -1.08
CA GLY A 403 9.64 16.36 -1.84
C GLY A 403 8.54 17.40 -2.09
N LEU A 404 8.18 18.17 -1.06
CA LEU A 404 7.22 19.27 -1.17
C LEU A 404 7.70 20.35 -2.16
N ALA A 405 8.96 20.76 -2.05
CA ALA A 405 9.56 21.72 -2.96
C ALA A 405 9.56 21.20 -4.40
N GLY A 406 9.90 19.93 -4.61
CA GLY A 406 9.81 19.26 -5.92
C GLY A 406 8.41 19.23 -6.49
N MET A 407 7.40 18.97 -5.67
CA MET A 407 6.00 18.97 -6.08
C MET A 407 5.52 20.38 -6.48
N ILE A 408 5.87 21.41 -5.71
CA ILE A 408 5.57 22.81 -6.03
C ILE A 408 6.28 23.23 -7.32
N TRP A 409 7.56 22.91 -7.45
CA TRP A 409 8.33 23.20 -8.67
C TRP A 409 7.71 22.55 -9.92
N LEU A 410 7.34 21.27 -9.83
CA LEU A 410 6.71 20.55 -10.93
C LEU A 410 5.36 21.19 -11.31
N ARG A 411 4.63 21.72 -10.35
CA ARG A 411 3.37 22.44 -10.59
C ARG A 411 3.56 23.80 -11.24
N LEU A 412 4.62 24.56 -10.86
CA LEU A 412 4.90 25.89 -11.39
C LEU A 412 5.52 25.86 -12.79
N LYS A 413 6.25 24.79 -13.15
CA LYS A 413 6.86 24.63 -14.47
C LYS A 413 5.86 24.39 -15.60
N LYS A 414 4.62 24.12 -15.29
CA LYS A 414 3.52 23.79 -16.20
C LYS A 414 2.30 24.65 -15.96
#